data_5d4ee885bea521f0afb65097528a4aee
#
_entry.id   5d4ee885bea521f0afb65097528a4aee
#
_cell.length_a   1.000
_cell.length_b   1.000
_cell.length_c   1.000
_cell.angle_alpha   90.00
_cell.angle_beta   90.00
_cell.angle_gamma   90.00
#
_symmetry.space_group_name_H-M   'P 1'
#
loop_
_entity.id
_entity.type
_entity.pdbx_description
1 polymer ?
#
loop_
_entity_poly.entity_id
_entity_poly.type
_entity_poly.pdbx_seq_one_letter_code
_entity_poly.pdbx_strand_id
1 'polypeptide(L)'
;MIIAITGGIGAGKTTAITAIKQMGYLVISADDIYSELLKDPEFVQGVYRAVDIDCDKVELDRNLVSTAVFKNSEKLKALNDFTHAKIYNAMFEKSKNHEVVFHEVPLLFESGYQARYDKVIVIMRDINSRIQSVKSRSGLSTDEIVSRIKNQFDYENLDKNKHTVITNNGNLSDFSAKVKAVVNEILG
;
A
#
# COMPACT_ATOMS: atom_id res chain seq x y z
N MET A 1 14.06 -1.53 13.28
CA MET A 1 13.14 -2.55 12.70
C MET A 1 12.11 -1.86 11.83
N ILE A 2 11.90 -2.32 10.59
CA ILE A 2 10.91 -1.76 9.66
C ILE A 2 9.89 -2.85 9.30
N ILE A 3 8.63 -2.59 9.63
CA ILE A 3 7.52 -3.55 9.53
C ILE A 3 6.54 -3.07 8.45
N ALA A 4 6.29 -3.87 7.42
CA ALA A 4 5.26 -3.55 6.44
C ALA A 4 3.87 -3.94 6.92
N ILE A 5 2.87 -3.11 6.60
CA ILE A 5 1.45 -3.40 6.78
C ILE A 5 0.81 -3.38 5.40
N THR A 6 0.23 -4.50 5.01
CA THR A 6 -0.46 -4.66 3.73
C THR A 6 -1.77 -5.42 3.88
N GLY A 7 -2.48 -5.60 2.78
CA GLY A 7 -3.76 -6.31 2.73
C GLY A 7 -4.66 -5.75 1.63
N GLY A 8 -5.62 -6.51 1.19
CA GLY A 8 -6.51 -6.15 0.11
C GLY A 8 -7.39 -4.91 0.39
N ILE A 9 -7.96 -4.36 -0.68
CA ILE A 9 -8.94 -3.28 -0.55
C ILE A 9 -10.08 -3.70 0.40
N GLY A 10 -10.49 -2.83 1.33
CA GLY A 10 -11.55 -3.11 2.30
C GLY A 10 -11.17 -4.03 3.46
N ALA A 11 -9.92 -4.50 3.57
CA ALA A 11 -9.48 -5.40 4.64
C ALA A 11 -9.41 -4.73 6.04
N GLY A 12 -9.27 -3.40 6.12
CA GLY A 12 -9.21 -2.68 7.39
C GLY A 12 -7.82 -2.14 7.77
N LYS A 13 -6.93 -1.96 6.79
CA LYS A 13 -5.59 -1.37 7.01
C LYS A 13 -5.63 -0.06 7.78
N THR A 14 -6.52 0.85 7.41
CA THR A 14 -6.67 2.15 8.10
C THR A 14 -6.93 2.01 9.59
N THR A 15 -7.77 1.04 9.99
CA THR A 15 -8.02 0.75 11.40
C THR A 15 -6.78 0.22 12.11
N ALA A 16 -6.05 -0.70 11.47
CA ALA A 16 -4.80 -1.23 12.00
C ALA A 16 -3.76 -0.13 12.19
N ILE A 17 -3.60 0.75 11.21
CA ILE A 17 -2.71 1.91 11.24
C ILE A 17 -3.09 2.87 12.38
N THR A 18 -4.38 3.15 12.54
CA THR A 18 -4.86 4.00 13.65
C THR A 18 -4.49 3.39 15.00
N ALA A 19 -4.66 2.08 15.17
CA ALA A 19 -4.31 1.38 16.41
C ALA A 19 -2.80 1.46 16.70
N ILE A 20 -1.95 1.31 15.68
CA ILE A 20 -0.49 1.39 15.79
C ILE A 20 -0.04 2.82 16.12
N LYS A 21 -0.62 3.84 15.47
CA LYS A 21 -0.35 5.26 15.79
C LYS A 21 -0.74 5.59 17.24
N GLN A 22 -1.84 5.01 17.75
CA GLN A 22 -2.25 5.15 19.16
C GLN A 22 -1.28 4.51 20.16
N MET A 23 -0.46 3.55 19.72
CA MET A 23 0.64 2.98 20.53
C MET A 23 1.89 3.85 20.51
N GLY A 24 1.91 4.95 19.75
CA GLY A 24 3.03 5.90 19.69
C GLY A 24 4.04 5.59 18.57
N TYR A 25 3.80 4.60 17.72
CA TYR A 25 4.72 4.26 16.64
C TYR A 25 4.54 5.16 15.41
N LEU A 26 5.66 5.45 14.74
CA LEU A 26 5.65 6.12 13.44
C LEU A 26 5.09 5.18 12.38
N VAL A 27 4.15 5.70 11.59
CA VAL A 27 3.63 5.01 10.40
C VAL A 27 3.85 5.90 9.20
N ILE A 28 4.56 5.40 8.19
CA ILE A 28 4.82 6.06 6.90
C ILE A 28 3.95 5.37 5.84
N SER A 29 3.12 6.14 5.15
CA SER A 29 2.24 5.63 4.09
C SER A 29 2.90 5.80 2.71
N ALA A 30 2.89 4.77 1.89
CA ALA A 30 3.36 4.84 0.51
C ALA A 30 2.56 5.85 -0.33
N ASP A 31 1.25 5.96 -0.08
CA ASP A 31 0.37 6.91 -0.77
C ASP A 31 0.70 8.37 -0.38
N ASP A 32 1.03 8.62 0.89
CA ASP A 32 1.47 9.95 1.34
C ASP A 32 2.82 10.32 0.71
N ILE A 33 3.77 9.39 0.70
CA ILE A 33 5.08 9.59 0.04
C ILE A 33 4.90 9.87 -1.45
N TYR A 34 4.06 9.11 -2.15
CA TYR A 34 3.77 9.39 -3.55
C TYR A 34 3.18 10.80 -3.75
N SER A 35 2.27 11.21 -2.88
CA SER A 35 1.68 12.55 -2.90
C SER A 35 2.71 13.66 -2.64
N GLU A 36 3.71 13.41 -1.80
CA GLU A 36 4.84 14.32 -1.59
C GLU A 36 5.74 14.39 -2.84
N LEU A 37 6.09 13.24 -3.41
CA LEU A 37 6.94 13.17 -4.61
C LEU A 37 6.31 13.88 -5.82
N LEU A 38 4.99 13.85 -5.94
CA LEU A 38 4.28 14.57 -7.01
C LEU A 38 4.44 16.10 -6.95
N LYS A 39 4.92 16.66 -5.85
CA LYS A 39 5.25 18.09 -5.72
C LYS A 39 6.65 18.43 -6.23
N ASP A 40 7.47 17.41 -6.49
CA ASP A 40 8.81 17.57 -7.05
C ASP A 40 8.74 17.51 -8.58
N PRO A 41 9.06 18.62 -9.29
CA PRO A 41 9.07 18.64 -10.75
C PRO A 41 10.02 17.60 -11.37
N GLU A 42 11.14 17.28 -10.71
CA GLU A 42 12.07 16.27 -11.21
C GLU A 42 11.46 14.87 -11.17
N PHE A 43 10.70 14.55 -10.13
CA PHE A 43 9.95 13.30 -10.06
C PHE A 43 8.88 13.23 -11.15
N VAL A 44 8.12 14.30 -11.36
CA VAL A 44 7.09 14.38 -12.41
C VAL A 44 7.69 14.18 -13.80
N GLN A 45 8.82 14.83 -14.08
CA GLN A 45 9.56 14.64 -15.33
C GLN A 45 10.08 13.20 -15.46
N GLY A 46 10.50 12.58 -14.36
CA GLY A 46 10.88 11.16 -14.33
C GLY A 46 9.73 10.23 -14.70
N VAL A 47 8.50 10.54 -14.24
CA VAL A 47 7.29 9.78 -14.62
C VAL A 47 7.03 9.90 -16.13
N TYR A 48 7.11 11.10 -16.70
CA TYR A 48 6.91 11.30 -18.14
C TYR A 48 7.96 10.53 -18.98
N ARG A 49 9.24 10.62 -18.60
CA ARG A 49 10.33 9.86 -19.26
C ARG A 49 10.11 8.35 -19.20
N ALA A 50 9.65 7.83 -18.05
CA ALA A 50 9.41 6.40 -17.87
C ALA A 50 8.35 5.83 -18.83
N VAL A 51 7.46 6.67 -19.35
CA VAL A 51 6.39 6.27 -20.29
C VAL A 51 6.56 6.87 -21.69
N ASP A 52 7.77 7.37 -22.01
CA ASP A 52 8.11 7.98 -23.31
C ASP A 52 7.18 9.14 -23.69
N ILE A 53 6.89 10.00 -22.74
CA ILE A 53 6.15 11.25 -23.00
C ILE A 53 7.15 12.40 -22.98
N ASP A 54 7.25 13.12 -24.09
CA ASP A 54 7.96 14.39 -24.18
C ASP A 54 7.00 15.51 -23.72
N CYS A 55 7.20 15.97 -22.47
CA CYS A 55 6.33 16.97 -21.85
C CYS A 55 7.11 17.73 -20.78
N ASP A 56 7.05 19.05 -20.84
CA ASP A 56 7.72 19.98 -19.91
C ASP A 56 6.82 20.44 -18.74
N LYS A 57 5.60 19.85 -18.59
CA LYS A 57 4.72 20.14 -17.47
C LYS A 57 5.36 19.80 -16.14
N VAL A 58 5.27 20.70 -15.18
CA VAL A 58 5.75 20.51 -13.80
C VAL A 58 4.74 19.78 -12.90
N GLU A 59 3.49 19.69 -13.33
CA GLU A 59 2.41 18.95 -12.66
C GLU A 59 2.07 17.68 -13.45
N LEU A 60 1.76 16.61 -12.74
CA LEU A 60 1.42 15.34 -13.36
C LEU A 60 0.05 15.37 -14.03
N ASP A 61 0.02 15.23 -15.35
CA ASP A 61 -1.19 14.98 -16.10
C ASP A 61 -1.53 13.48 -16.08
N ARG A 62 -2.38 13.10 -15.13
CA ARG A 62 -2.77 11.71 -14.92
C ARG A 62 -3.45 11.08 -16.14
N ASN A 63 -4.21 11.87 -16.91
CA ASN A 63 -4.90 11.37 -18.09
C ASN A 63 -3.90 11.04 -19.20
N LEU A 64 -2.90 11.89 -19.38
CA LEU A 64 -1.84 11.69 -20.36
C LEU A 64 -1.04 10.41 -20.05
N VAL A 65 -0.59 10.25 -18.79
CA VAL A 65 0.14 9.05 -18.35
C VAL A 65 -0.75 7.80 -18.46
N SER A 66 -1.99 7.86 -17.98
CA SER A 66 -2.94 6.75 -18.07
C SER A 66 -3.16 6.30 -19.50
N THR A 67 -3.30 7.23 -20.43
CA THR A 67 -3.45 6.94 -21.87
C THR A 67 -2.20 6.26 -22.42
N ALA A 68 -1.00 6.72 -22.05
CA ALA A 68 0.26 6.16 -22.52
C ALA A 68 0.48 4.71 -22.07
N VAL A 69 0.05 4.36 -20.85
CA VAL A 69 0.20 3.00 -20.31
C VAL A 69 -0.98 2.09 -20.65
N PHE A 70 -2.11 2.67 -21.13
CA PHE A 70 -3.29 1.90 -21.50
C PHE A 70 -2.96 0.91 -22.61
N LYS A 71 -3.13 -0.39 -22.36
CA LYS A 71 -2.77 -1.49 -23.27
C LYS A 71 -1.28 -1.57 -23.65
N ASN A 72 -0.38 -0.91 -22.90
CA ASN A 72 1.06 -1.01 -23.07
C ASN A 72 1.70 -1.52 -21.78
N SER A 73 1.93 -2.83 -21.70
CA SER A 73 2.48 -3.49 -20.50
C SER A 73 3.93 -3.08 -20.20
N GLU A 74 4.71 -2.76 -21.23
CA GLU A 74 6.12 -2.34 -21.06
C GLU A 74 6.19 -0.95 -20.42
N LYS A 75 5.40 0.00 -20.92
CA LYS A 75 5.29 1.35 -20.33
C LYS A 75 4.72 1.30 -18.91
N LEU A 76 3.70 0.48 -18.68
CA LEU A 76 3.14 0.27 -17.34
C LEU A 76 4.21 -0.28 -16.38
N LYS A 77 5.00 -1.27 -16.84
CA LYS A 77 6.10 -1.82 -16.05
C LYS A 77 7.15 -0.76 -15.75
N ALA A 78 7.60 0.01 -16.75
CA ALA A 78 8.59 1.07 -16.57
C ALA A 78 8.11 2.16 -15.61
N LEU A 79 6.83 2.57 -15.69
CA LEU A 79 6.19 3.48 -14.74
C LEU A 79 6.24 2.94 -13.31
N ASN A 80 5.85 1.67 -13.13
CA ASN A 80 5.83 1.03 -11.81
C ASN A 80 7.25 0.89 -11.25
N ASP A 81 8.21 0.44 -12.05
CA ASP A 81 9.61 0.28 -11.63
C ASP A 81 10.18 1.63 -11.15
N PHE A 82 9.95 2.70 -11.91
CA PHE A 82 10.42 4.04 -11.56
C PHE A 82 9.74 4.56 -10.28
N THR A 83 8.41 4.54 -10.23
CA THR A 83 7.64 5.12 -9.12
C THR A 83 7.84 4.33 -7.83
N HIS A 84 7.80 2.99 -7.89
CA HIS A 84 8.02 2.14 -6.72
C HIS A 84 9.42 2.36 -6.14
N ALA A 85 10.47 2.37 -6.97
CA ALA A 85 11.83 2.60 -6.49
C ALA A 85 11.96 3.93 -5.73
N LYS A 86 11.38 5.01 -6.26
CA LYS A 86 11.41 6.33 -5.62
C LYS A 86 10.61 6.36 -4.31
N ILE A 87 9.40 5.79 -4.29
CA ILE A 87 8.56 5.72 -3.09
C ILE A 87 9.26 4.93 -1.99
N TYR A 88 9.71 3.70 -2.28
CA TYR A 88 10.36 2.86 -1.27
C TYR A 88 11.64 3.50 -0.74
N ASN A 89 12.49 4.07 -1.60
CA ASN A 89 13.70 4.75 -1.14
C ASN A 89 13.36 5.91 -0.19
N ALA A 90 12.37 6.75 -0.52
CA ALA A 90 11.95 7.84 0.35
C ALA A 90 11.38 7.34 1.70
N MET A 91 10.59 6.25 1.70
CA MET A 91 10.08 5.63 2.92
C MET A 91 11.22 5.13 3.82
N PHE A 92 12.19 4.40 3.24
CA PHE A 92 13.33 3.87 4.00
C PHE A 92 14.26 4.98 4.50
N GLU A 93 14.47 6.06 3.73
CA GLU A 93 15.22 7.24 4.19
C GLU A 93 14.57 7.88 5.41
N LYS A 94 13.25 8.09 5.38
CA LYS A 94 12.50 8.66 6.51
C LYS A 94 12.53 7.76 7.76
N SER A 95 12.83 6.48 7.61
CA SER A 95 12.89 5.51 8.71
C SER A 95 14.21 5.45 9.45
N LYS A 96 15.31 5.99 8.88
CA LYS A 96 16.70 5.78 9.36
C LYS A 96 16.94 6.15 10.83
N ASN A 97 16.23 7.16 11.34
CA ASN A 97 16.45 7.68 12.69
C ASN A 97 15.45 7.14 13.72
N HIS A 98 14.74 6.06 13.37
CA HIS A 98 13.72 5.47 14.23
C HIS A 98 14.05 4.00 14.52
N GLU A 99 13.89 3.59 15.75
CA GLU A 99 14.15 2.21 16.18
C GLU A 99 13.13 1.23 15.59
N VAL A 100 11.85 1.63 15.61
CA VAL A 100 10.73 0.86 15.04
C VAL A 100 9.85 1.79 14.19
N VAL A 101 9.62 1.38 12.93
CA VAL A 101 8.75 2.11 12.00
C VAL A 101 7.83 1.14 11.28
N PHE A 102 6.59 1.53 11.09
CA PHE A 102 5.63 0.80 10.28
C PHE A 102 5.45 1.49 8.93
N HIS A 103 5.45 0.71 7.86
CA HIS A 103 5.15 1.18 6.52
C HIS A 103 3.79 0.67 6.06
N GLU A 104 2.87 1.56 5.71
CA GLU A 104 1.65 1.19 5.02
C GLU A 104 1.93 1.06 3.53
N VAL A 105 1.83 -0.15 3.00
CA VAL A 105 2.12 -0.46 1.60
C VAL A 105 0.98 -1.29 1.00
N PRO A 106 0.00 -0.66 0.34
CA PRO A 106 -1.16 -1.35 -0.22
C PRO A 106 -0.83 -2.40 -1.29
N LEU A 107 0.22 -2.16 -2.08
CA LEU A 107 0.66 -2.99 -3.22
C LEU A 107 2.01 -3.67 -2.96
N LEU A 108 2.24 -4.15 -1.73
CA LEU A 108 3.55 -4.70 -1.31
C LEU A 108 3.97 -5.92 -2.14
N PHE A 109 3.06 -6.86 -2.31
CA PHE A 109 3.37 -8.11 -3.03
C PHE A 109 3.41 -7.89 -4.54
N GLU A 110 2.55 -7.04 -5.07
CA GLU A 110 2.52 -6.67 -6.48
C GLU A 110 3.80 -5.95 -6.90
N SER A 111 4.38 -5.15 -6.01
CA SER A 111 5.64 -4.43 -6.26
C SER A 111 6.89 -5.29 -6.03
N GLY A 112 6.78 -6.45 -5.36
CA GLY A 112 7.90 -7.34 -5.10
C GLY A 112 8.88 -6.88 -4.00
N TYR A 113 8.52 -5.86 -3.21
CA TYR A 113 9.41 -5.27 -2.20
C TYR A 113 9.33 -5.91 -0.81
N GLN A 114 8.57 -6.98 -0.62
CA GLN A 114 8.36 -7.61 0.69
C GLN A 114 9.67 -8.08 1.36
N ALA A 115 10.67 -8.46 0.58
CA ALA A 115 11.97 -8.92 1.11
C ALA A 115 12.81 -7.81 1.76
N ARG A 116 12.44 -6.54 1.60
CA ARG A 116 13.14 -5.40 2.21
C ARG A 116 12.71 -5.11 3.65
N TYR A 117 11.69 -5.80 4.15
CA TYR A 117 11.12 -5.58 5.48
C TYR A 117 11.55 -6.66 6.47
N ASP A 118 11.78 -6.27 7.71
CA ASP A 118 12.10 -7.21 8.80
C ASP A 118 10.90 -8.13 9.11
N LYS A 119 9.69 -7.58 9.03
CA LYS A 119 8.42 -8.30 9.21
C LYS A 119 7.35 -7.74 8.28
N VAL A 120 6.39 -8.59 7.92
CA VAL A 120 5.22 -8.18 7.14
C VAL A 120 3.95 -8.59 7.89
N ILE A 121 3.11 -7.60 8.20
CA ILE A 121 1.76 -7.80 8.75
C ILE A 121 0.76 -7.74 7.60
N VAL A 122 -0.01 -8.79 7.42
CA VAL A 122 -1.04 -8.89 6.39
C VAL A 122 -2.42 -8.83 7.03
N ILE A 123 -3.19 -7.80 6.70
CA ILE A 123 -4.57 -7.68 7.17
C ILE A 123 -5.48 -8.42 6.18
N MET A 124 -6.18 -9.44 6.69
CA MET A 124 -7.14 -10.22 5.93
C MET A 124 -8.56 -9.98 6.44
N ARG A 125 -9.51 -10.07 5.55
CA ARG A 125 -10.94 -9.99 5.85
C ARG A 125 -11.72 -10.76 4.80
N ASP A 126 -12.85 -11.37 5.18
CA ASP A 126 -13.72 -12.06 4.22
C ASP A 126 -14.19 -11.13 3.09
N ILE A 127 -14.41 -11.71 1.91
CA ILE A 127 -14.68 -10.95 0.69
C ILE A 127 -15.97 -10.13 0.77
N ASN A 128 -17.00 -10.65 1.41
CA ASN A 128 -18.29 -9.97 1.51
C ASN A 128 -18.17 -8.71 2.38
N SER A 129 -17.49 -8.82 3.53
CA SER A 129 -17.21 -7.70 4.42
C SER A 129 -16.32 -6.65 3.76
N ARG A 130 -15.35 -7.07 2.92
CA ARG A 130 -14.51 -6.16 2.12
C ARG A 130 -15.36 -5.37 1.14
N ILE A 131 -16.21 -6.05 0.36
CA ILE A 131 -17.14 -5.41 -0.60
C ILE A 131 -18.06 -4.40 0.10
N GLN A 132 -18.69 -4.79 1.19
CA GLN A 132 -19.58 -3.90 1.97
C GLN A 132 -18.83 -2.65 2.47
N SER A 133 -17.62 -2.84 3.02
CA SER A 133 -16.79 -1.75 3.54
C SER A 133 -16.36 -0.77 2.46
N VAL A 134 -16.04 -1.25 1.24
CA VAL A 134 -15.67 -0.38 0.13
C VAL A 134 -16.91 0.34 -0.41
N LYS A 135 -18.02 -0.38 -0.60
CA LYS A 135 -19.27 0.18 -1.11
C LYS A 135 -19.79 1.33 -0.25
N SER A 136 -19.78 1.16 1.08
CA SER A 136 -20.25 2.20 2.02
C SER A 136 -19.39 3.47 2.01
N ARG A 137 -18.11 3.37 1.61
CA ARG A 137 -17.12 4.47 1.64
C ARG A 137 -16.97 5.19 0.30
N SER A 138 -17.04 4.47 -0.81
CA SER A 138 -16.61 4.97 -2.13
C SER A 138 -17.75 5.18 -3.12
N GLY A 139 -18.95 4.66 -2.86
CA GLY A 139 -20.06 4.70 -3.80
C GLY A 139 -19.88 3.83 -5.06
N LEU A 140 -18.80 3.04 -5.13
CA LEU A 140 -18.54 2.13 -6.25
C LEU A 140 -19.58 1.01 -6.31
N SER A 141 -19.89 0.54 -7.50
CA SER A 141 -20.71 -0.65 -7.73
C SER A 141 -19.99 -1.92 -7.25
N THR A 142 -20.75 -2.97 -6.99
CA THR A 142 -20.19 -4.27 -6.59
C THR A 142 -19.23 -4.82 -7.64
N ASP A 143 -19.55 -4.68 -8.93
CA ASP A 143 -18.73 -5.19 -10.04
C ASP A 143 -17.37 -4.47 -10.12
N GLU A 144 -17.35 -3.15 -9.94
CA GLU A 144 -16.12 -2.37 -9.88
C GLU A 144 -15.23 -2.79 -8.70
N ILE A 145 -15.85 -3.04 -7.54
CA ILE A 145 -15.13 -3.49 -6.34
C ILE A 145 -14.54 -4.88 -6.56
N VAL A 146 -15.32 -5.82 -7.10
CA VAL A 146 -14.87 -7.18 -7.41
C VAL A 146 -13.75 -7.16 -8.44
N SER A 147 -13.86 -6.32 -9.49
CA SER A 147 -12.79 -6.12 -10.46
C SER A 147 -11.49 -5.64 -9.81
N ARG A 148 -11.56 -4.66 -8.90
CA ARG A 148 -10.38 -4.20 -8.15
C ARG A 148 -9.77 -5.28 -7.26
N ILE A 149 -10.61 -6.11 -6.61
CA ILE A 149 -10.14 -7.23 -5.78
C ILE A 149 -9.40 -8.25 -6.64
N LYS A 150 -9.92 -8.59 -7.83
CA LYS A 150 -9.30 -9.55 -8.76
C LYS A 150 -7.97 -9.08 -9.33
N ASN A 151 -7.75 -7.77 -9.41
CA ASN A 151 -6.51 -7.17 -9.91
C ASN A 151 -5.45 -6.98 -8.82
N GLN A 152 -5.75 -7.30 -7.55
CA GLN A 152 -4.80 -7.30 -6.45
C GLN A 152 -4.13 -8.67 -6.29
N PHE A 153 -3.04 -8.70 -5.50
CA PHE A 153 -2.41 -9.94 -5.07
C PHE A 153 -3.46 -10.91 -4.49
N ASP A 154 -3.33 -12.18 -4.80
CA ASP A 154 -4.22 -13.23 -4.29
C ASP A 154 -3.88 -13.59 -2.84
N TYR A 155 -4.52 -12.89 -1.91
CA TYR A 155 -4.33 -13.09 -0.47
C TYR A 155 -4.87 -14.44 0.03
N GLU A 156 -5.76 -15.11 -0.71
CA GLU A 156 -6.28 -16.43 -0.33
C GLU A 156 -5.19 -17.51 -0.43
N ASN A 157 -4.30 -17.37 -1.43
CA ASN A 157 -3.16 -18.25 -1.66
C ASN A 157 -1.86 -17.77 -0.98
N LEU A 158 -1.94 -16.79 -0.07
CA LEU A 158 -0.77 -16.34 0.69
C LEU A 158 -0.20 -17.47 1.56
N ASP A 159 1.12 -17.66 1.52
CA ASP A 159 1.81 -18.52 2.49
C ASP A 159 1.82 -17.84 3.88
N LYS A 160 0.83 -18.23 4.70
CA LYS A 160 0.61 -17.62 6.03
C LYS A 160 1.74 -17.92 7.02
N ASN A 161 2.61 -18.89 6.74
CA ASN A 161 3.74 -19.21 7.62
C ASN A 161 4.90 -18.22 7.46
N LYS A 162 4.94 -17.48 6.35
CA LYS A 162 5.98 -16.49 6.07
C LYS A 162 5.65 -15.09 6.57
N HIS A 163 4.40 -14.86 6.99
CA HIS A 163 3.92 -13.52 7.33
C HIS A 163 3.05 -13.54 8.58
N THR A 164 3.02 -12.43 9.31
CA THR A 164 2.08 -12.25 10.42
C THR A 164 0.71 -11.88 9.86
N VAL A 165 -0.27 -12.76 10.00
CA VAL A 165 -1.63 -12.53 9.47
C VAL A 165 -2.58 -12.10 10.58
N ILE A 166 -3.28 -10.97 10.40
CA ILE A 166 -4.31 -10.50 11.30
C ILE A 166 -5.66 -10.51 10.58
N THR A 167 -6.57 -11.38 11.01
CA THR A 167 -7.92 -11.48 10.44
C THR A 167 -8.88 -10.49 11.10
N ASN A 168 -9.53 -9.66 10.27
CA ASN A 168 -10.49 -8.63 10.66
C ASN A 168 -11.93 -9.08 10.37
N ASN A 169 -12.45 -10.02 11.14
CA ASN A 169 -13.83 -10.53 11.01
C ASN A 169 -14.69 -10.21 12.26
N GLY A 170 -14.24 -9.32 13.13
CA GLY A 170 -14.94 -8.89 14.34
C GLY A 170 -15.41 -7.44 14.29
N ASN A 171 -15.80 -6.91 15.43
CA ASN A 171 -16.08 -5.48 15.59
C ASN A 171 -14.76 -4.66 15.61
N LEU A 172 -14.91 -3.34 15.52
CA LEU A 172 -13.79 -2.41 15.43
C LEU A 172 -12.86 -2.46 16.67
N SER A 173 -13.46 -2.59 17.86
CA SER A 173 -12.72 -2.62 19.14
C SER A 173 -11.87 -3.88 19.23
N ASP A 174 -12.45 -5.05 18.95
CA ASP A 174 -11.77 -6.34 19.02
C ASP A 174 -10.63 -6.41 18.00
N PHE A 175 -10.86 -5.91 16.79
CA PHE A 175 -9.82 -5.86 15.77
C PHE A 175 -8.66 -4.94 16.18
N SER A 176 -8.97 -3.76 16.73
CA SER A 176 -7.95 -2.83 17.23
C SER A 176 -7.13 -3.45 18.37
N ALA A 177 -7.79 -4.13 19.31
CA ALA A 177 -7.11 -4.83 20.41
C ALA A 177 -6.20 -5.96 19.89
N LYS A 178 -6.67 -6.73 18.90
CA LYS A 178 -5.89 -7.78 18.25
C LYS A 178 -4.65 -7.24 17.54
N VAL A 179 -4.78 -6.10 16.85
CA VAL A 179 -3.62 -5.44 16.21
C VAL A 179 -2.59 -5.05 17.27
N LYS A 180 -3.01 -4.41 18.37
CA LYS A 180 -2.11 -4.01 19.45
C LYS A 180 -1.41 -5.22 20.10
N ALA A 181 -2.12 -6.32 20.32
CA ALA A 181 -1.54 -7.53 20.88
C ALA A 181 -0.46 -8.13 19.96
N VAL A 182 -0.75 -8.23 18.65
CA VAL A 182 0.21 -8.74 17.66
C VAL A 182 1.43 -7.85 17.53
N VAL A 183 1.26 -6.53 17.57
CA VAL A 183 2.40 -5.59 17.54
C VAL A 183 3.29 -5.78 18.76
N ASN A 184 2.72 -5.91 19.96
CA ASN A 184 3.49 -6.17 21.18
C ASN A 184 4.24 -7.51 21.10
N GLU A 185 3.62 -8.57 20.55
CA GLU A 185 4.27 -9.87 20.35
C GLU A 185 5.46 -9.80 19.38
N ILE A 186 5.36 -8.99 18.33
CA ILE A 186 6.45 -8.80 17.35
C ILE A 186 7.63 -8.06 17.96
N LEU A 187 7.37 -7.12 18.88
CA LEU A 187 8.37 -6.22 19.41
C LEU A 187 9.00 -6.72 20.73
N GLY A 188 8.44 -7.79 21.36
CA GLY A 188 8.93 -8.42 22.60
C GLY A 188 8.49 -7.67 23.81
#